data_eb739a81e3638f8abe75d406077af7e8
#
_entry.id   eb739a81e3638f8abe75d406077af7e8
#
_cell.length_a   1.000
_cell.length_b   1.000
_cell.length_c   1.000
_cell.angle_alpha   90.00
_cell.angle_beta   90.00
_cell.angle_gamma   90.00
#
_symmetry.space_group_name_H-M   'P 1'
#
loop_
_entity.id
_entity.type
_entity.pdbx_description
1 polymer ?
#
loop_
_entity_poly.entity_id
_entity_poly.type
_entity_poly.pdbx_seq_one_letter_code
_entity_poly.pdbx_strand_id
1 'polypeptide(L)'
;MVRPKSIRLFELFYLGSVLVEAVNTAMTWAETNTNPQTMQVKQMLGPWFPALLTVFTFSLWLLLWYFAARARSNIARWAIAILYVLGLIGFVFSLTVSGPQSAIPLGLSVVSLILTTLAVVCLFRRDASAWFGASA
;
A
#
# COMPACT_ATOMS: atom_id res chain seq x y z
N MET A 1 11.91 25.30 2.97
CA MET A 1 10.83 25.25 1.96
C MET A 1 9.57 24.67 2.59
N VAL A 2 8.44 25.38 2.44
CA VAL A 2 7.16 24.90 2.98
C VAL A 2 6.63 23.76 2.10
N ARG A 3 6.20 22.66 2.72
CA ARG A 3 5.66 21.52 1.98
C ARG A 3 4.33 21.90 1.31
N PRO A 4 4.14 21.59 0.00
CA PRO A 4 2.89 21.84 -0.70
C PRO A 4 1.69 21.15 -0.04
N LYS A 5 0.50 21.73 -0.21
CA LYS A 5 -0.74 21.12 0.31
C LYS A 5 -0.96 19.70 -0.22
N SER A 6 -0.63 19.45 -1.48
CA SER A 6 -0.74 18.12 -2.09
C SER A 6 0.13 17.07 -1.41
N ILE A 7 1.33 17.43 -0.96
CA ILE A 7 2.20 16.50 -0.24
C ILE A 7 1.66 16.20 1.17
N ARG A 8 1.06 17.19 1.84
CA ARG A 8 0.39 16.95 3.13
C ARG A 8 -0.83 16.06 2.99
N LEU A 9 -1.63 16.27 1.94
CA LEU A 9 -2.77 15.43 1.62
C LEU A 9 -2.31 14.01 1.24
N PHE A 10 -1.23 13.90 0.47
CA PHE A 10 -0.62 12.61 0.17
C PHE A 10 -0.24 11.86 1.45
N GLU A 11 0.46 12.52 2.39
CA GLU A 11 0.81 11.91 3.68
C GLU A 11 -0.45 11.39 4.40
N LEU A 12 -1.49 12.22 4.48
CA LEU A 12 -2.72 11.85 5.16
C LEU A 12 -3.40 10.63 4.51
N PHE A 13 -3.61 10.67 3.21
CA PHE A 13 -4.28 9.59 2.48
C PHE A 13 -3.43 8.31 2.45
N TYR A 14 -2.13 8.44 2.23
CA TYR A 14 -1.23 7.29 2.15
C TYR A 14 -1.09 6.59 3.51
N LEU A 15 -0.81 7.33 4.57
CA LEU A 15 -0.71 6.75 5.91
C LEU A 15 -2.06 6.23 6.41
N GLY A 16 -3.17 6.90 6.04
CA GLY A 16 -4.51 6.40 6.29
C GLY A 16 -4.75 5.05 5.62
N SER A 17 -4.34 4.88 4.37
CA SER A 17 -4.45 3.61 3.67
C SER A 17 -3.61 2.49 4.30
N VAL A 18 -2.39 2.81 4.71
CA VAL A 18 -1.51 1.86 5.43
C VAL A 18 -2.14 1.43 6.75
N LEU A 19 -2.73 2.36 7.50
CA LEU A 19 -3.44 2.05 8.74
C LEU A 19 -4.65 1.13 8.50
N VAL A 20 -5.46 1.43 7.49
CA VAL A 20 -6.61 0.58 7.11
C VAL A 20 -6.14 -0.83 6.72
N GLU A 21 -5.07 -0.93 5.95
CA GLU A 21 -4.49 -2.24 5.58
C GLU A 21 -3.91 -2.98 6.80
N ALA A 22 -3.33 -2.28 7.76
CA ALA A 22 -2.85 -2.89 8.99
C ALA A 22 -4.02 -3.49 9.80
N VAL A 23 -5.12 -2.77 9.91
CA VAL A 23 -6.35 -3.27 10.57
C VAL A 23 -6.91 -4.47 9.80
N ASN A 24 -7.02 -4.38 8.48
CA ASN A 24 -7.50 -5.47 7.63
C ASN A 24 -6.62 -6.71 7.77
N THR A 25 -5.31 -6.55 7.71
CA THR A 25 -4.34 -7.65 7.90
C THR A 25 -4.50 -8.30 9.28
N ALA A 26 -4.66 -7.51 10.33
CA ALA A 26 -4.87 -8.03 11.69
C ALA A 26 -6.17 -8.84 11.80
N MET A 27 -7.26 -8.36 11.18
CA MET A 27 -8.55 -9.04 11.20
C MET A 27 -8.55 -10.35 10.41
N THR A 28 -7.83 -10.40 9.29
CA THR A 28 -7.77 -11.57 8.40
C THR A 28 -6.57 -12.48 8.67
N TRP A 29 -5.77 -12.17 9.68
CA TRP A 29 -4.52 -12.89 9.95
C TRP A 29 -4.71 -14.40 10.13
N ALA A 30 -5.70 -14.80 10.92
CA ALA A 30 -6.00 -16.22 11.16
C ALA A 30 -6.44 -16.92 9.87
N GLU A 31 -7.33 -16.34 9.09
CA GLU A 31 -7.79 -16.89 7.81
C GLU A 31 -6.66 -16.99 6.80
N THR A 32 -5.83 -15.97 6.70
CA THR A 32 -4.68 -15.95 5.79
C THR A 32 -3.69 -17.05 6.14
N ASN A 33 -3.43 -17.28 7.44
CA ASN A 33 -2.50 -18.30 7.89
C ASN A 33 -3.01 -19.74 7.73
N THR A 34 -4.31 -19.93 7.59
CA THR A 34 -4.94 -21.25 7.36
C THR A 34 -5.25 -21.51 5.89
N ASN A 35 -5.05 -20.52 5.01
CA ASN A 35 -5.24 -20.69 3.57
C ASN A 35 -4.28 -21.74 3.01
N PRO A 36 -4.74 -22.66 2.13
CA PRO A 36 -3.89 -23.71 1.55
C PRO A 36 -2.62 -23.22 0.88
N GLN A 37 -2.69 -22.08 0.17
CA GLN A 37 -1.52 -21.47 -0.48
C GLN A 37 -0.48 -21.00 0.54
N THR A 38 -0.93 -20.36 1.62
CA THR A 38 -0.05 -19.92 2.71
C THR A 38 0.54 -21.12 3.44
N MET A 39 -0.23 -22.18 3.62
CA MET A 39 0.27 -23.42 4.23
C MET A 39 1.39 -24.05 3.40
N GLN A 40 1.27 -24.09 2.08
CA GLN A 40 2.34 -24.54 1.20
C GLN A 40 3.60 -23.69 1.34
N VAL A 41 3.46 -22.37 1.36
CA VAL A 41 4.58 -21.45 1.57
C VAL A 41 5.26 -21.69 2.91
N LYS A 42 4.49 -21.92 3.98
CA LYS A 42 5.04 -22.27 5.31
C LYS A 42 5.82 -23.58 5.31
N GLN A 43 5.35 -24.57 4.55
CA GLN A 43 6.04 -25.85 4.43
C GLN A 43 7.36 -25.73 3.66
N MET A 44 7.40 -24.86 2.64
CA MET A 44 8.59 -24.67 1.81
C MET A 44 9.63 -23.75 2.44
N LEU A 45 9.22 -22.67 3.08
CA LEU A 45 10.07 -21.57 3.53
C LEU A 45 10.12 -21.40 5.05
N GLY A 46 9.25 -22.09 5.78
CA GLY A 46 9.15 -22.02 7.22
C GLY A 46 7.89 -21.27 7.73
N PRO A 47 7.44 -21.56 8.96
CA PRO A 47 6.22 -21.00 9.52
C PRO A 47 6.29 -19.48 9.80
N TRP A 48 7.51 -18.94 9.87
CA TRP A 48 7.80 -17.52 10.11
C TRP A 48 7.71 -16.64 8.85
N PHE A 49 7.74 -17.24 7.67
CA PHE A 49 7.86 -16.52 6.40
C PHE A 49 6.69 -15.56 6.12
N PRO A 50 5.40 -15.92 6.32
CA PRO A 50 4.30 -14.99 6.11
C PRO A 50 4.36 -13.75 7.00
N ALA A 51 4.77 -13.90 8.26
CA ALA A 51 4.96 -12.79 9.17
C ALA A 51 6.11 -11.86 8.73
N LEU A 52 7.23 -12.45 8.31
CA LEU A 52 8.36 -11.71 7.77
C LEU A 52 7.97 -10.92 6.52
N LEU A 53 7.25 -11.56 5.60
CA LEU A 53 6.78 -10.92 4.37
C LEU A 53 5.84 -9.74 4.67
N THR A 54 4.95 -9.89 5.64
CA THR A 54 4.03 -8.83 6.08
C THR A 54 4.81 -7.65 6.65
N VAL A 55 5.76 -7.89 7.55
CA VAL A 55 6.61 -6.85 8.13
C VAL A 55 7.43 -6.13 7.04
N PHE A 56 8.00 -6.90 6.12
CA PHE A 56 8.75 -6.35 4.98
C PHE A 56 7.87 -5.44 4.11
N THR A 57 6.65 -5.86 3.79
CA THR A 57 5.72 -5.10 2.96
C THR A 57 5.34 -3.77 3.62
N PHE A 58 4.96 -3.79 4.90
CA PHE A 58 4.64 -2.55 5.63
C PHE A 58 5.86 -1.64 5.77
N SER A 59 7.03 -2.20 6.02
CA SER A 59 8.29 -1.44 6.08
C SER A 59 8.59 -0.77 4.75
N LEU A 60 8.39 -1.45 3.64
CA LEU A 60 8.56 -0.91 2.29
C LEU A 60 7.60 0.25 2.04
N TRP A 61 6.33 0.12 2.41
CA TRP A 61 5.34 1.18 2.25
C TRP A 61 5.69 2.43 3.06
N LEU A 62 6.12 2.27 4.30
CA LEU A 62 6.57 3.39 5.14
C LEU A 62 7.86 4.02 4.61
N LEU A 63 8.77 3.22 4.07
CA LEU A 63 10.01 3.71 3.47
C LEU A 63 9.71 4.56 2.23
N LEU A 64 8.82 4.09 1.36
CA LEU A 64 8.38 4.83 0.18
C LEU A 64 7.69 6.15 0.56
N TRP A 65 6.85 6.14 1.59
CA TRP A 65 6.27 7.37 2.13
C TRP A 65 7.36 8.35 2.56
N TYR A 66 8.33 7.89 3.32
CA TYR A 66 9.43 8.75 3.79
C TYR A 66 10.19 9.37 2.62
N PHE A 67 10.59 8.57 1.65
CA PHE A 67 11.34 9.06 0.50
C PHE A 67 10.52 10.01 -0.39
N ALA A 68 9.25 9.77 -0.56
CA ALA A 68 8.39 10.66 -1.35
C ALA A 68 8.08 11.97 -0.61
N ALA A 69 7.66 11.88 0.65
CA ALA A 69 7.15 13.04 1.40
C ALA A 69 8.25 13.87 2.07
N ARG A 70 9.37 13.24 2.44
CA ARG A 70 10.46 13.90 3.19
C ARG A 70 11.72 14.09 2.38
N ALA A 71 12.17 13.06 1.68
CA ALA A 71 13.42 13.12 0.90
C ALA A 71 13.23 13.62 -0.53
N ARG A 72 12.02 14.00 -0.94
CA ARG A 72 11.71 14.53 -2.28
C ARG A 72 12.14 13.62 -3.43
N SER A 73 12.16 12.32 -3.21
CA SER A 73 12.63 11.36 -4.21
C SER A 73 11.62 11.18 -5.33
N ASN A 74 11.98 11.57 -6.54
CA ASN A 74 11.16 11.33 -7.72
C ASN A 74 11.07 9.82 -8.04
N ILE A 75 12.11 9.06 -7.71
CA ILE A 75 12.11 7.60 -7.84
C ILE A 75 11.02 6.98 -6.94
N ALA A 76 10.92 7.42 -5.68
CA ALA A 76 9.88 6.96 -4.78
C ALA A 76 8.47 7.29 -5.27
N ARG A 77 8.27 8.48 -5.86
CA ARG A 77 7.02 8.89 -6.50
C ARG A 77 6.58 7.90 -7.58
N TRP A 78 7.49 7.54 -8.49
CA TRP A 78 7.20 6.59 -9.56
C TRP A 78 7.06 5.16 -9.04
N ALA A 79 7.86 4.76 -8.05
CA ALA A 79 7.73 3.46 -7.41
C ALA A 79 6.34 3.28 -6.77
N ILE A 80 5.84 4.30 -6.07
CA ILE A 80 4.49 4.28 -5.49
C ILE A 80 3.43 4.14 -6.61
N ALA A 81 3.56 4.89 -7.70
CA ALA A 81 2.62 4.81 -8.82
C ALA A 81 2.60 3.41 -9.47
N ILE A 82 3.77 2.82 -9.70
CA ILE A 82 3.89 1.47 -10.26
C ILE A 82 3.30 0.43 -9.31
N LEU A 83 3.63 0.49 -8.03
CA LEU A 83 3.08 -0.43 -7.02
C LEU A 83 1.57 -0.27 -6.88
N TYR A 84 1.05 0.94 -7.00
CA TYR A 84 -0.40 1.20 -7.02
C TYR A 84 -1.08 0.48 -8.19
N VAL A 85 -0.53 0.62 -9.41
CA VAL A 85 -1.08 -0.05 -10.60
C VAL A 85 -1.03 -1.57 -10.45
N LEU A 86 0.09 -2.11 -9.98
CA LEU A 86 0.22 -3.55 -9.73
C LEU A 86 -0.76 -4.03 -8.64
N GLY A 87 -0.93 -3.25 -7.59
CA GLY A 87 -1.89 -3.53 -6.52
C GLY A 87 -3.33 -3.50 -7.01
N LEU A 88 -3.67 -2.56 -7.90
CA LEU A 88 -5.00 -2.47 -8.52
C LEU A 88 -5.28 -3.69 -9.39
N ILE A 89 -4.33 -4.08 -10.23
CA ILE A 89 -4.43 -5.29 -11.05
C ILE A 89 -4.61 -6.52 -10.17
N GLY A 90 -3.79 -6.66 -9.13
CA GLY A 90 -3.87 -7.77 -8.17
C GLY A 90 -5.21 -7.81 -7.44
N PHE A 91 -5.75 -6.66 -7.06
CA PHE A 91 -7.06 -6.56 -6.42
C PHE A 91 -8.19 -7.03 -7.36
N VAL A 92 -8.22 -6.54 -8.59
CA VAL A 92 -9.21 -6.96 -9.60
C VAL A 92 -9.08 -8.46 -9.86
N PHE A 93 -7.87 -8.97 -10.00
CA PHE A 93 -7.62 -10.39 -10.19
C PHE A 93 -8.13 -11.23 -9.01
N SER A 94 -7.90 -10.77 -7.79
CA SER A 94 -8.37 -11.46 -6.58
C SER A 94 -9.89 -11.58 -6.53
N LEU A 95 -10.61 -10.56 -6.96
CA LEU A 95 -12.08 -10.59 -7.04
C LEU A 95 -12.60 -11.64 -8.03
N THR A 96 -11.85 -11.91 -9.09
CA THR A 96 -12.27 -12.90 -10.11
C THR A 96 -11.94 -14.34 -9.70
N VAL A 97 -10.87 -14.56 -8.93
CA VAL A 97 -10.35 -15.89 -8.60
C VAL A 97 -10.81 -16.38 -7.23
N SER A 98 -10.88 -15.49 -6.23
CA SER A 98 -11.10 -15.90 -4.83
C SER A 98 -12.54 -16.17 -4.47
N GLY A 99 -13.51 -15.92 -5.37
CA GLY A 99 -14.93 -16.10 -5.07
C GLY A 99 -15.48 -15.09 -4.05
N PRO A 100 -16.62 -15.37 -3.42
CA PRO A 100 -17.25 -14.45 -2.48
C PRO A 100 -16.37 -14.23 -1.24
N GLN A 101 -16.03 -12.97 -0.98
CA GLN A 101 -15.24 -12.54 0.18
C GLN A 101 -16.15 -11.99 1.28
N SER A 102 -15.68 -12.05 2.53
CA SER A 102 -16.37 -11.42 3.66
C SER A 102 -16.52 -9.91 3.44
N ALA A 103 -17.69 -9.36 3.77
CA ALA A 103 -18.03 -7.97 3.51
C ALA A 103 -17.08 -6.96 4.19
N ILE A 104 -16.67 -7.23 5.44
CA ILE A 104 -15.82 -6.32 6.21
C ILE A 104 -14.40 -6.24 5.64
N PRO A 105 -13.67 -7.35 5.40
CA PRO A 105 -12.35 -7.28 4.76
C PRO A 105 -12.39 -6.66 3.36
N LEU A 106 -13.40 -6.99 2.57
CA LEU A 106 -13.57 -6.40 1.24
C LEU A 106 -13.81 -4.90 1.31
N GLY A 107 -14.67 -4.44 2.24
CA GLY A 107 -14.92 -3.02 2.48
C GLY A 107 -13.66 -2.27 2.89
N LEU A 108 -12.85 -2.83 3.79
CA LEU A 108 -11.57 -2.25 4.20
C LEU A 108 -10.58 -2.16 3.03
N SER A 109 -10.51 -3.18 2.19
CA SER A 109 -9.65 -3.16 0.99
C SER A 109 -10.08 -2.08 0.00
N VAL A 110 -11.39 -1.90 -0.21
CA VAL A 110 -11.92 -0.85 -1.08
C VAL A 110 -11.61 0.54 -0.51
N VAL A 111 -11.78 0.75 0.79
CA VAL A 111 -11.45 2.02 1.47
C VAL A 111 -9.95 2.32 1.33
N SER A 112 -9.10 1.34 1.57
CA SER A 112 -7.65 1.46 1.39
C SER A 112 -7.29 1.81 -0.06
N LEU A 113 -7.91 1.17 -1.03
CA LEU A 113 -7.70 1.44 -2.45
C LEU A 113 -8.10 2.87 -2.83
N ILE A 114 -9.24 3.36 -2.32
CA ILE A 114 -9.69 4.74 -2.54
C ILE A 114 -8.67 5.73 -1.95
N LEU A 115 -8.23 5.51 -0.71
CA LEU A 115 -7.24 6.35 -0.05
C LEU A 115 -5.91 6.37 -0.82
N THR A 116 -5.45 5.23 -1.29
CA THR A 116 -4.22 5.12 -2.08
C THR A 116 -4.37 5.82 -3.44
N THR A 117 -5.52 5.71 -4.08
CA THR A 117 -5.84 6.43 -5.32
C THR A 117 -5.73 7.94 -5.12
N LEU A 118 -6.35 8.46 -4.06
CA LEU A 118 -6.28 9.88 -3.72
C LEU A 118 -4.83 10.33 -3.42
N ALA A 119 -4.07 9.49 -2.72
CA ALA A 119 -2.66 9.74 -2.46
C ALA A 119 -1.84 9.84 -3.76
N VAL A 120 -2.02 8.89 -4.67
CA VAL A 120 -1.31 8.90 -5.97
C VAL A 120 -1.69 10.12 -6.79
N VAL A 121 -2.97 10.48 -6.83
CA VAL A 121 -3.42 11.71 -7.51
C VAL A 121 -2.73 12.94 -6.92
N CYS A 122 -2.61 13.02 -5.59
CA CYS A 122 -1.90 14.13 -4.94
C CYS A 122 -0.42 14.20 -5.32
N LEU A 123 0.24 13.06 -5.53
CA LEU A 123 1.65 13.03 -5.95
C LEU A 123 1.91 13.62 -7.34
N PHE A 124 0.92 13.56 -8.22
CA PHE A 124 1.04 14.01 -9.61
C PHE A 124 0.41 15.38 -9.87
N ARG A 125 -0.04 16.08 -8.82
CA ARG A 125 -0.52 17.47 -8.95
C ARG A 125 0.63 18.43 -9.25
N ARG A 126 0.31 19.57 -9.85
CA ARG A 126 1.31 20.57 -10.27
C ARG A 126 2.17 21.10 -9.12
N ASP A 127 1.57 21.36 -7.97
CA ASP A 127 2.29 21.82 -6.78
C ASP A 127 3.21 20.73 -6.19
N ALA A 128 2.81 19.46 -6.26
CA ALA A 128 3.66 18.33 -5.89
C ALA A 128 4.83 18.15 -6.88
N SER A 129 4.60 18.36 -8.17
CA SER A 129 5.68 18.26 -9.17
C SER A 129 6.82 19.24 -8.89
N ALA A 130 6.52 20.45 -8.42
CA ALA A 130 7.52 21.41 -7.99
C ALA A 130 8.33 20.92 -6.77
N TRP A 131 7.71 20.18 -5.86
CA TRP A 131 8.38 19.58 -4.70
C TRP A 131 9.44 18.55 -5.10
N PHE A 132 9.14 17.71 -6.08
CA PHE A 132 10.06 16.70 -6.60
C PHE A 132 11.09 17.31 -7.57
N GLY A 133 10.70 18.31 -8.36
CA GLY A 133 11.61 19.00 -9.28
C GLY A 133 12.70 19.81 -8.59
N ALA A 134 12.45 20.31 -7.38
CA ALA A 134 13.43 21.07 -6.61
C ALA A 134 14.62 20.20 -6.10
N SER A 135 14.53 18.89 -6.21
CA SER A 135 15.59 17.95 -5.83
C SER A 135 16.45 17.45 -7.02
N ALA A 136 16.09 17.84 -8.23
CA ALA A 136 16.80 17.46 -9.45
C ALA A 136 18.05 18.31 -9.68
#